data_e2b3af3eec9e1ef00291a011603034af
#
_entry.id   e2b3af3eec9e1ef00291a011603034af
#
_cell.length_a   1.000
_cell.length_b   1.000
_cell.length_c   1.000
_cell.angle_alpha   90.00
_cell.angle_beta   90.00
_cell.angle_gamma   90.00
#
_symmetry.space_group_name_H-M   'P 1'
#
loop_
_entity.id
_entity.type
_entity.pdbx_description
1 polymer ?
#
loop_
_entity_poly.entity_id
_entity_poly.type
_entity_poly.pdbx_seq_one_letter_code
_entity_poly.pdbx_strand_id
1 'polypeptide(L)'
;MDKILIEGPEARAVSPEGKSAAMPLADLMGKLSPRRFDSGELVLPDGVKAMRSEGPITIVVHETAPQVYSLKWIAGDSPVPFGNGSKYRTVRIALPYLVTLLVFRNGSAAQPLTLSEFSECFFRVAPLESFEDKLLYPALLNCSKFTPPEGRPLSWICTQHLNFASVNREPTAAKRLRAGFRALRHCLLETGFNYSSENHEGASWFGESRGVDERISTVERWQEATTQDPLFVLEVPWLKTGLSLGQMVERIFKNLGALNGAAWTSATFARHIFNYKPAAPPNGKKP
;
A
#
# COMPACT_ATOMS: atom_id res chain seq x y z
N MET A 1 -18.14 14.74 -26.60
CA MET A 1 -16.78 14.58 -26.02
C MET A 1 -16.31 15.96 -25.58
N ASP A 2 -16.00 16.13 -24.30
CA ASP A 2 -15.52 17.41 -23.78
C ASP A 2 -14.17 17.77 -24.45
N LYS A 3 -13.99 19.02 -24.81
CA LYS A 3 -12.77 19.52 -25.43
C LYS A 3 -12.09 20.53 -24.53
N ILE A 4 -10.78 20.52 -24.52
CA ILE A 4 -9.99 21.59 -23.92
C ILE A 4 -9.38 22.39 -25.05
N LEU A 5 -9.68 23.67 -25.08
CA LEU A 5 -9.15 24.64 -26.02
C LEU A 5 -8.16 25.53 -25.29
N ILE A 6 -7.02 25.82 -25.90
CA ILE A 6 -6.03 26.76 -25.38
C ILE A 6 -5.97 27.91 -26.41
N GLU A 7 -6.38 29.10 -25.98
CA GLU A 7 -6.42 30.30 -26.80
C GLU A 7 -5.63 31.41 -26.13
N GLY A 8 -4.41 31.63 -26.60
CA GLY A 8 -3.51 32.59 -25.99
C GLY A 8 -3.23 32.27 -24.50
N PRO A 9 -3.45 33.22 -23.55
CA PRO A 9 -3.21 33.01 -22.13
C PRO A 9 -4.34 32.28 -21.38
N GLU A 10 -5.38 31.83 -22.09
CA GLU A 10 -6.57 31.20 -21.50
C GLU A 10 -6.72 29.73 -21.92
N ALA A 11 -7.11 28.89 -20.97
CA ALA A 11 -7.54 27.53 -21.23
C ALA A 11 -9.04 27.40 -20.93
N ARG A 12 -9.80 26.78 -21.85
CA ARG A 12 -11.25 26.65 -21.78
C ARG A 12 -11.67 25.20 -21.99
N ALA A 13 -12.44 24.66 -21.04
CA ALA A 13 -13.12 23.39 -21.21
C ALA A 13 -14.51 23.63 -21.80
N VAL A 14 -14.88 22.88 -22.83
CA VAL A 14 -16.20 22.98 -23.49
C VAL A 14 -16.85 21.61 -23.51
N SER A 15 -18.07 21.50 -22.94
CA SER A 15 -18.85 20.28 -22.98
C SER A 15 -19.60 20.11 -24.32
N PRO A 16 -20.08 18.90 -24.66
CA PRO A 16 -20.89 18.66 -25.84
C PRO A 16 -22.19 19.50 -25.87
N GLU A 17 -22.70 19.86 -24.68
CA GLU A 17 -23.91 20.68 -24.54
C GLU A 17 -23.60 22.21 -24.59
N GLY A 18 -22.38 22.59 -24.94
CA GLY A 18 -21.97 23.99 -25.11
C GLY A 18 -21.66 24.71 -23.79
N LYS A 19 -21.71 24.04 -22.62
CA LYS A 19 -21.26 24.66 -21.40
C LYS A 19 -19.76 24.80 -21.40
N SER A 20 -19.24 25.93 -20.93
CA SER A 20 -17.79 26.16 -20.89
C SER A 20 -17.36 26.70 -19.52
N ALA A 21 -16.14 26.36 -19.15
CA ALA A 21 -15.43 26.93 -18.01
C ALA A 21 -14.03 27.31 -18.47
N ALA A 22 -13.57 28.49 -18.07
CA ALA A 22 -12.26 29.03 -18.47
C ALA A 22 -11.40 29.32 -17.24
N MET A 23 -10.09 29.24 -17.43
CA MET A 23 -9.09 29.67 -16.45
C MET A 23 -7.82 30.17 -17.16
N PRO A 24 -7.00 30.99 -16.51
CA PRO A 24 -5.68 31.35 -17.05
C PRO A 24 -4.84 30.09 -17.32
N LEU A 25 -4.14 30.07 -18.46
CA LEU A 25 -3.26 28.94 -18.82
C LEU A 25 -2.18 28.70 -17.74
N ALA A 26 -1.68 29.76 -17.12
CA ALA A 26 -0.72 29.66 -16.01
C ALA A 26 -1.29 28.88 -14.83
N ASP A 27 -2.58 29.08 -14.49
CA ASP A 27 -3.25 28.35 -13.40
C ASP A 27 -3.47 26.89 -13.80
N LEU A 28 -3.84 26.62 -15.06
CA LEU A 28 -3.91 25.26 -15.57
C LEU A 28 -2.56 24.56 -15.49
N MET A 29 -1.49 25.21 -15.96
CA MET A 29 -0.14 24.68 -15.87
C MET A 29 0.31 24.47 -14.42
N GLY A 30 -0.04 25.37 -13.51
CA GLY A 30 0.20 25.21 -12.07
C GLY A 30 -0.53 24.01 -11.47
N LYS A 31 -1.76 23.73 -11.92
CA LYS A 31 -2.54 22.57 -11.49
C LYS A 31 -2.04 21.25 -12.11
N LEU A 32 -1.45 21.31 -13.29
CA LEU A 32 -0.88 20.15 -14.01
C LEU A 32 0.57 19.88 -13.65
N SER A 33 1.29 20.91 -13.21
CA SER A 33 2.67 20.74 -12.76
C SER A 33 2.71 19.74 -11.62
N PRO A 34 3.64 18.77 -11.63
CA PRO A 34 3.83 17.90 -10.49
C PRO A 34 4.06 18.81 -9.29
N ARG A 35 3.18 18.71 -8.30
CA ARG A 35 3.29 19.51 -7.09
C ARG A 35 4.67 19.25 -6.52
N ARG A 36 5.52 20.25 -6.51
CA ARG A 36 6.74 20.19 -5.72
C ARG A 36 6.26 19.97 -4.29
N PHE A 37 6.64 18.84 -3.70
CA PHE A 37 6.56 18.72 -2.26
C PHE A 37 7.34 19.93 -1.74
N ASP A 38 6.68 20.78 -1.00
CA ASP A 38 7.39 21.80 -0.26
C ASP A 38 8.32 21.01 0.67
N SER A 39 9.59 20.97 0.29
CA SER A 39 10.62 20.14 0.91
C SER A 39 11.10 20.72 2.23
N GLY A 40 10.24 21.49 2.89
CA GLY A 40 10.45 21.89 4.27
C GLY A 40 10.75 20.65 5.09
N GLU A 41 12.03 20.33 5.23
CA GLU A 41 12.60 19.30 6.11
C GLU A 41 11.86 17.96 6.14
N LEU A 42 11.77 17.27 5.00
CA LEU A 42 11.32 15.89 4.99
C LEU A 42 12.43 14.98 5.56
N VAL A 43 12.53 14.89 6.87
CA VAL A 43 13.32 13.85 7.52
C VAL A 43 12.60 12.52 7.31
N LEU A 44 13.10 11.74 6.39
CA LEU A 44 12.58 10.40 6.14
C LEU A 44 12.84 9.50 7.35
N PRO A 45 11.93 8.58 7.68
CA PRO A 45 12.20 7.53 8.67
C PRO A 45 13.43 6.71 8.27
N ASP A 46 14.17 6.21 9.27
CA ASP A 46 15.24 5.25 9.03
C ASP A 46 14.71 4.05 8.25
N GLY A 47 15.53 3.51 7.36
CA GLY A 47 15.15 2.36 6.52
C GLY A 47 14.38 2.72 5.25
N VAL A 48 14.04 3.99 5.00
CA VAL A 48 13.48 4.38 3.69
C VAL A 48 14.57 4.27 2.63
N LYS A 49 14.34 3.44 1.64
CA LYS A 49 15.26 3.15 0.53
C LYS A 49 14.94 3.96 -0.72
N ALA A 50 13.66 4.18 -0.98
CA ALA A 50 13.22 4.91 -2.17
C ALA A 50 11.83 5.52 -1.95
N MET A 51 11.54 6.56 -2.72
CA MET A 51 10.21 7.13 -2.85
C MET A 51 9.96 7.44 -4.31
N ARG A 52 8.81 7.04 -4.82
CA ARG A 52 8.38 7.33 -6.19
C ARG A 52 6.95 7.84 -6.18
N SER A 53 6.72 8.91 -6.94
CA SER A 53 5.38 9.49 -7.13
C SER A 53 5.01 9.46 -8.60
N GLU A 54 3.78 9.03 -8.89
CA GLU A 54 3.21 9.03 -10.22
C GLU A 54 1.72 9.38 -10.14
N GLY A 55 1.33 10.48 -10.80
CA GLY A 55 -0.03 10.99 -10.71
C GLY A 55 -0.48 11.21 -9.28
N PRO A 56 -1.63 10.63 -8.88
CA PRO A 56 -2.19 10.81 -7.54
C PRO A 56 -1.59 9.86 -6.48
N ILE A 57 -0.58 9.07 -6.82
CA ILE A 57 -0.03 8.02 -5.94
C ILE A 57 1.43 8.30 -5.61
N THR A 58 1.80 8.09 -4.36
CA THR A 58 3.19 8.03 -3.90
C THR A 58 3.43 6.68 -3.21
N ILE A 59 4.47 5.99 -3.64
CA ILE A 59 4.94 4.74 -3.01
C ILE A 59 6.26 5.03 -2.30
N VAL A 60 6.32 4.66 -1.02
CA VAL A 60 7.53 4.73 -0.21
C VAL A 60 8.00 3.32 0.07
N VAL A 61 9.23 3.03 -0.33
CA VAL A 61 9.89 1.75 -0.09
C VAL A 61 10.67 1.84 1.21
N HIS A 62 10.32 0.98 2.15
CA HIS A 62 11.02 0.89 3.44
C HIS A 62 11.53 -0.52 3.65
N GLU A 63 12.75 -0.65 4.15
CA GLU A 63 13.36 -1.92 4.52
C GLU A 63 13.68 -1.94 6.01
N THR A 64 13.35 -3.05 6.65
CA THR A 64 13.80 -3.37 8.01
C THR A 64 14.75 -4.56 7.94
N ALA A 65 15.92 -4.44 8.57
CA ALA A 65 16.91 -5.52 8.63
C ALA A 65 16.38 -6.75 9.41
N PRO A 66 16.97 -7.92 9.23
CA PRO A 66 16.58 -9.13 9.94
C PRO A 66 16.60 -8.92 11.45
N GLN A 67 15.52 -9.30 12.09
CA GLN A 67 15.41 -9.20 13.56
C GLN A 67 14.33 -10.13 14.12
N VAL A 68 14.39 -10.34 15.43
CA VAL A 68 13.39 -11.11 16.18
C VAL A 68 12.27 -10.18 16.63
N TYR A 69 11.04 -10.54 16.30
CA TYR A 69 9.83 -9.84 16.74
C TYR A 69 9.10 -10.63 17.83
N SER A 70 8.51 -9.92 18.78
CA SER A 70 7.55 -10.47 19.72
C SER A 70 6.15 -10.23 19.19
N LEU A 71 5.48 -11.30 18.77
CA LEU A 71 4.17 -11.25 18.13
C LEU A 71 3.09 -11.79 19.07
N LYS A 72 1.90 -11.22 19.02
CA LYS A 72 0.72 -11.78 19.67
C LYS A 72 0.10 -12.82 18.73
N TRP A 73 -0.03 -14.05 19.17
CA TRP A 73 -0.54 -15.14 18.36
C TRP A 73 -1.64 -15.93 19.07
N ILE A 74 -2.63 -16.33 18.29
CA ILE A 74 -3.70 -17.28 18.66
C ILE A 74 -3.70 -18.40 17.62
N ALA A 75 -3.70 -19.64 18.09
CA ALA A 75 -3.75 -20.80 17.21
C ALA A 75 -5.03 -20.81 16.36
N GLY A 76 -4.93 -21.30 15.11
CA GLY A 76 -6.06 -21.35 14.17
C GLY A 76 -7.22 -22.25 14.59
N ASP A 77 -6.97 -23.21 15.47
CA ASP A 77 -7.95 -24.11 16.09
C ASP A 77 -8.59 -23.53 17.37
N SER A 78 -8.19 -22.33 17.79
CA SER A 78 -8.79 -21.69 18.96
C SER A 78 -10.26 -21.39 18.72
N PRO A 79 -11.15 -21.80 19.64
CA PRO A 79 -12.58 -21.52 19.54
C PRO A 79 -12.92 -20.04 19.79
N VAL A 80 -11.94 -19.25 20.22
CA VAL A 80 -12.15 -17.84 20.56
C VAL A 80 -11.68 -16.97 19.41
N PRO A 81 -12.60 -16.27 18.70
CA PRO A 81 -12.21 -15.37 17.64
C PRO A 81 -11.40 -14.19 18.18
N PHE A 82 -10.65 -13.54 17.28
CA PHE A 82 -9.89 -12.34 17.56
C PHE A 82 -10.77 -11.25 18.19
N GLY A 83 -10.39 -10.74 19.37
CA GLY A 83 -11.13 -9.69 20.07
C GLY A 83 -10.62 -9.40 21.48
N ASN A 84 -11.31 -8.47 22.18
CA ASN A 84 -10.99 -8.03 23.55
C ASN A 84 -11.23 -9.16 24.57
N GLY A 85 -11.04 -10.26 24.51
CA GLY A 85 -11.15 -11.40 25.43
C GLY A 85 -10.32 -12.59 24.97
N SER A 86 -9.67 -12.45 23.82
CA SER A 86 -8.88 -13.51 23.24
C SER A 86 -7.62 -13.74 24.05
N LYS A 87 -7.30 -15.00 24.32
CA LYS A 87 -6.08 -15.39 25.00
C LYS A 87 -4.95 -15.49 23.98
N TYR A 88 -4.19 -14.42 23.86
CA TYR A 88 -2.97 -14.42 23.07
C TYR A 88 -1.81 -14.99 23.87
N ARG A 89 -0.94 -15.71 23.22
CA ARG A 89 0.42 -15.93 23.70
C ARG A 89 1.39 -15.06 22.90
N THR A 90 2.47 -14.64 23.54
CA THR A 90 3.57 -13.98 22.88
C THR A 90 4.49 -15.03 22.30
N VAL A 91 4.76 -14.95 21.01
CA VAL A 91 5.73 -15.79 20.30
C VAL A 91 6.88 -14.91 19.79
N ARG A 92 8.10 -15.45 19.80
CA ARG A 92 9.28 -14.76 19.31
C ARG A 92 9.68 -15.38 17.97
N ILE A 93 9.59 -14.58 16.89
CA ILE A 93 9.82 -15.04 15.53
C ILE A 93 10.84 -14.13 14.86
N ALA A 94 11.89 -14.72 14.31
CA ALA A 94 12.82 -14.03 13.44
C ALA A 94 12.17 -13.80 12.06
N LEU A 95 12.34 -12.61 11.51
CA LEU A 95 11.97 -12.30 10.13
C LEU A 95 13.24 -11.90 9.35
N PRO A 96 13.32 -12.24 8.04
CA PRO A 96 14.40 -11.78 7.17
C PRO A 96 14.27 -10.27 6.90
N TYR A 97 14.94 -9.74 5.90
CA TYR A 97 14.69 -8.36 5.47
C TYR A 97 13.22 -8.18 5.10
N LEU A 98 12.57 -7.22 5.76
CA LEU A 98 11.16 -6.91 5.56
C LEU A 98 11.07 -5.65 4.71
N VAL A 99 10.60 -5.80 3.46
CA VAL A 99 10.38 -4.69 2.53
C VAL A 99 8.90 -4.32 2.57
N THR A 100 8.59 -3.10 2.99
CA THR A 100 7.22 -2.58 3.01
C THR A 100 7.06 -1.50 1.94
N LEU A 101 6.06 -1.66 1.09
CA LEU A 101 5.65 -0.68 0.10
C LEU A 101 4.46 0.10 0.66
N LEU A 102 4.74 1.26 1.25
CA LEU A 102 3.71 2.13 1.77
C LEU A 102 3.10 2.93 0.62
N VAL A 103 1.81 2.79 0.44
CA VAL A 103 1.08 3.49 -0.62
C VAL A 103 0.33 4.68 -0.03
N PHE A 104 0.59 5.84 -0.58
CA PHE A 104 -0.10 7.07 -0.23
C PHE A 104 -0.83 7.63 -1.44
N ARG A 105 -1.98 8.27 -1.20
CA ARG A 105 -2.65 9.11 -2.19
C ARG A 105 -2.20 10.54 -2.01
N ASN A 106 -1.85 11.18 -3.11
CA ASN A 106 -1.50 12.58 -3.12
C ASN A 106 -2.81 13.41 -3.02
N GLY A 107 -2.96 14.09 -1.92
CA GLY A 107 -4.16 14.90 -1.65
C GLY A 107 -4.01 16.36 -2.07
N SER A 108 -4.81 17.23 -1.47
CA SER A 108 -4.72 18.68 -1.60
C SER A 108 -3.46 19.25 -0.89
N ALA A 109 -3.18 20.53 -1.08
CA ALA A 109 -2.11 21.21 -0.34
C ALA A 109 -2.29 21.09 1.19
N ALA A 110 -3.55 21.07 1.68
CA ALA A 110 -3.86 20.89 3.09
C ALA A 110 -3.69 19.43 3.56
N GLN A 111 -3.73 18.47 2.66
CA GLN A 111 -3.55 17.03 2.95
C GLN A 111 -2.67 16.38 1.88
N PRO A 112 -1.35 16.62 1.91
CA PRO A 112 -0.46 16.25 0.82
C PRO A 112 -0.30 14.74 0.63
N LEU A 113 -0.38 13.95 1.71
CA LEU A 113 -0.26 12.48 1.67
C LEU A 113 -1.35 11.86 2.54
N THR A 114 -2.13 10.95 1.97
CA THR A 114 -3.14 10.14 2.68
C THR A 114 -2.77 8.68 2.57
N LEU A 115 -2.55 7.99 3.70
CA LEU A 115 -2.24 6.57 3.69
C LEU A 115 -3.37 5.78 3.05
N SER A 116 -3.01 4.87 2.15
CA SER A 116 -3.92 3.98 1.45
C SER A 116 -3.91 2.58 2.07
N GLU A 117 -5.04 1.89 1.96
CA GLU A 117 -5.20 0.48 2.32
C GLU A 117 -4.40 -0.50 1.44
N PHE A 118 -3.89 -0.05 0.29
CA PHE A 118 -3.21 -0.89 -0.68
C PHE A 118 -1.70 -1.03 -0.46
N SER A 119 -1.25 -0.89 0.79
CA SER A 119 0.15 -1.13 1.14
C SER A 119 0.48 -2.62 1.15
N GLU A 120 1.69 -2.96 0.73
CA GLU A 120 2.14 -4.32 0.56
C GLU A 120 3.44 -4.59 1.33
N CYS A 121 3.71 -5.88 1.60
CA CYS A 121 4.90 -6.32 2.32
C CYS A 121 5.53 -7.52 1.61
N PHE A 122 6.86 -7.57 1.61
CA PHE A 122 7.65 -8.62 0.99
C PHE A 122 8.86 -8.99 1.84
N PHE A 123 9.42 -10.17 1.59
CA PHE A 123 10.68 -10.60 2.19
C PHE A 123 11.85 -10.48 1.20
N ARG A 124 13.05 -10.42 1.76
CA ARG A 124 14.32 -10.62 1.08
C ARG A 124 15.31 -11.33 2.00
N VAL A 125 16.25 -12.05 1.42
CA VAL A 125 17.33 -12.70 2.18
C VAL A 125 18.65 -11.90 2.16
N ALA A 126 18.66 -10.78 1.44
CA ALA A 126 19.78 -9.83 1.35
C ALA A 126 19.25 -8.40 1.37
N PRO A 127 20.07 -7.39 1.72
CA PRO A 127 19.67 -5.99 1.69
C PRO A 127 19.15 -5.57 0.32
N LEU A 128 18.24 -4.58 0.33
CA LEU A 128 17.75 -3.97 -0.90
C LEU A 128 18.78 -2.93 -1.40
N GLU A 129 19.30 -3.15 -2.59
CA GLU A 129 20.33 -2.29 -3.19
C GLU A 129 19.86 -1.63 -4.49
N SER A 130 18.90 -2.27 -5.20
CA SER A 130 18.45 -1.75 -6.49
C SER A 130 16.96 -2.07 -6.76
N PHE A 131 16.40 -1.39 -7.77
CA PHE A 131 15.05 -1.69 -8.27
C PHE A 131 14.96 -3.02 -9.02
N GLU A 132 16.10 -3.63 -9.42
CA GLU A 132 16.16 -4.95 -10.06
C GLU A 132 16.12 -6.11 -9.06
N ASP A 133 16.25 -5.81 -7.78
CA ASP A 133 16.23 -6.80 -6.71
C ASP A 133 14.89 -7.53 -6.66
N LYS A 134 14.95 -8.87 -6.68
CA LYS A 134 13.76 -9.72 -6.65
C LYS A 134 13.16 -9.78 -5.25
N LEU A 135 11.84 -9.71 -5.20
CA LEU A 135 11.07 -9.80 -3.96
C LEU A 135 10.54 -11.22 -3.74
N LEU A 136 10.35 -11.56 -2.47
CA LEU A 136 9.84 -12.83 -1.99
C LEU A 136 8.50 -12.60 -1.28
N TYR A 137 7.57 -13.56 -1.38
CA TYR A 137 6.33 -13.47 -0.60
C TYR A 137 6.62 -13.64 0.89
N PRO A 138 5.99 -12.85 1.75
CA PRO A 138 6.19 -12.98 3.19
C PRO A 138 5.38 -14.17 3.73
N ALA A 139 5.96 -14.90 4.68
CA ALA A 139 5.21 -15.92 5.41
C ALA A 139 4.47 -15.30 6.60
N LEU A 140 3.60 -14.34 6.36
CA LEU A 140 2.90 -13.59 7.40
C LEU A 140 1.39 -13.83 7.32
N LEU A 141 0.76 -14.05 8.49
CA LEU A 141 -0.69 -14.26 8.60
C LEU A 141 -1.50 -13.03 8.18
N ASN A 142 -0.97 -11.84 8.46
CA ASN A 142 -1.62 -10.57 8.11
C ASN A 142 -1.32 -10.07 6.69
N CYS A 143 -0.67 -10.89 5.87
CA CYS A 143 -0.48 -10.63 4.47
C CYS A 143 -1.35 -11.57 3.65
N SER A 144 -2.39 -11.02 3.05
CA SER A 144 -3.36 -11.76 2.24
C SER A 144 -2.97 -11.80 0.78
N LYS A 145 -3.37 -12.88 0.10
CA LYS A 145 -3.29 -12.95 -1.34
C LYS A 145 -4.44 -12.16 -1.96
N PHE A 146 -4.10 -11.11 -2.67
CA PHE A 146 -5.03 -10.42 -3.56
C PHE A 146 -4.63 -10.71 -5.00
N THR A 147 -5.55 -11.25 -5.78
CA THR A 147 -5.28 -11.56 -7.20
C THR A 147 -5.94 -10.51 -8.09
N PRO A 148 -5.15 -9.56 -8.60
CA PRO A 148 -5.68 -8.58 -9.55
C PRO A 148 -5.96 -9.23 -10.92
N PRO A 149 -6.64 -8.52 -11.84
CA PRO A 149 -6.96 -9.04 -13.18
C PRO A 149 -5.75 -9.57 -13.96
N GLU A 150 -4.55 -9.09 -13.69
CA GLU A 150 -3.31 -9.58 -14.28
C GLU A 150 -2.84 -10.97 -13.78
N GLY A 151 -3.56 -11.57 -12.84
CA GLY A 151 -3.36 -12.94 -12.40
C GLY A 151 -2.20 -13.20 -11.43
N ARG A 152 -1.44 -12.18 -11.03
CA ARG A 152 -0.37 -12.33 -10.03
C ARG A 152 -0.84 -11.87 -8.66
N PRO A 153 -0.83 -12.74 -7.65
CA PRO A 153 -1.20 -12.36 -6.29
C PRO A 153 -0.31 -11.24 -5.75
N LEU A 154 -0.92 -10.32 -5.02
CA LEU A 154 -0.26 -9.30 -4.23
C LEU A 154 -0.05 -9.79 -2.80
N SER A 155 0.87 -9.17 -2.09
CA SER A 155 1.04 -9.34 -0.65
C SER A 155 0.43 -8.16 0.09
N TRP A 156 -0.89 -8.13 0.14
CA TRP A 156 -1.65 -7.05 0.75
C TRP A 156 -1.64 -7.16 2.28
N ILE A 157 -1.33 -6.05 2.94
CA ILE A 157 -1.35 -5.97 4.40
C ILE A 157 -2.81 -5.77 4.85
N CYS A 158 -3.30 -6.65 5.73
CA CYS A 158 -4.62 -6.46 6.35
C CYS A 158 -4.61 -5.20 7.23
N THR A 159 -5.45 -4.23 6.87
CA THR A 159 -5.55 -2.94 7.55
C THR A 159 -6.82 -2.79 8.40
N GLN A 160 -7.50 -3.90 8.71
CA GLN A 160 -8.76 -3.91 9.44
C GLN A 160 -8.69 -3.16 10.78
N HIS A 161 -7.54 -3.18 11.45
CA HIS A 161 -7.32 -2.51 12.72
C HIS A 161 -6.58 -1.17 12.61
N LEU A 162 -6.38 -0.66 11.39
CA LEU A 162 -5.68 0.58 11.16
C LEU A 162 -6.64 1.78 11.24
N ASN A 163 -6.34 2.71 12.14
CA ASN A 163 -7.06 3.98 12.20
C ASN A 163 -6.47 4.98 11.21
N PHE A 164 -6.92 4.92 9.95
CA PHE A 164 -6.50 5.85 8.90
C PHE A 164 -6.71 7.31 9.27
N ALA A 165 -7.81 7.62 9.97
CA ALA A 165 -8.12 8.99 10.35
C ALA A 165 -7.05 9.56 11.29
N SER A 166 -6.50 8.76 12.22
CA SER A 166 -5.43 9.23 13.12
C SER A 166 -4.15 9.52 12.35
N VAL A 167 -3.76 8.67 11.40
CA VAL A 167 -2.59 8.87 10.54
C VAL A 167 -2.76 10.13 9.68
N ASN A 168 -3.92 10.29 9.07
CA ASN A 168 -4.17 11.33 8.09
C ASN A 168 -4.41 12.72 8.73
N ARG A 169 -4.65 12.79 10.05
CA ARG A 169 -4.72 14.04 10.83
C ARG A 169 -3.37 14.65 11.14
N GLU A 170 -2.29 13.91 10.99
CA GLU A 170 -0.96 14.46 11.23
C GLU A 170 -0.71 15.69 10.33
N PRO A 171 -0.17 16.79 10.88
CA PRO A 171 -0.20 18.09 10.19
C PRO A 171 0.75 18.18 8.99
N THR A 172 1.85 17.41 8.99
CA THR A 172 2.86 17.48 7.93
C THR A 172 3.02 16.15 7.20
N ALA A 173 3.50 16.19 5.96
CA ALA A 173 3.80 14.99 5.16
C ALA A 173 4.80 14.06 5.90
N ALA A 174 5.85 14.62 6.51
CA ALA A 174 6.82 13.84 7.27
C ALA A 174 6.20 13.11 8.48
N LYS A 175 5.31 13.79 9.23
CA LYS A 175 4.61 13.17 10.35
C LYS A 175 3.63 12.09 9.88
N ARG A 176 2.90 12.31 8.78
CA ARG A 176 2.01 11.31 8.18
C ARG A 176 2.78 10.08 7.69
N LEU A 177 3.92 10.29 7.06
CA LEU A 177 4.78 9.18 6.63
C LEU A 177 5.21 8.32 7.83
N ARG A 178 5.71 8.93 8.90
CA ARG A 178 6.11 8.22 10.13
C ARG A 178 4.93 7.54 10.82
N ALA A 179 3.79 8.22 10.89
CA ALA A 179 2.57 7.65 11.49
C ALA A 179 2.05 6.49 10.65
N GLY A 180 2.05 6.61 9.33
CA GLY A 180 1.65 5.55 8.41
C GLY A 180 2.53 4.32 8.53
N PHE A 181 3.86 4.51 8.57
CA PHE A 181 4.80 3.42 8.77
C PHE A 181 4.55 2.70 10.10
N ARG A 182 4.44 3.45 11.21
CA ARG A 182 4.14 2.86 12.53
C ARG A 182 2.81 2.12 12.55
N ALA A 183 1.78 2.69 11.94
CA ALA A 183 0.45 2.09 11.90
C ALA A 183 0.43 0.79 11.07
N LEU A 184 1.08 0.75 9.91
CA LEU A 184 1.19 -0.47 9.11
C LEU A 184 2.03 -1.54 9.80
N ARG A 185 3.15 -1.16 10.41
CA ARG A 185 3.96 -2.10 11.21
C ARG A 185 3.16 -2.68 12.37
N HIS A 186 2.38 -1.85 13.06
CA HIS A 186 1.48 -2.30 14.13
C HIS A 186 0.45 -3.32 13.58
N CYS A 187 -0.23 -3.02 12.47
CA CYS A 187 -1.14 -3.97 11.83
C CYS A 187 -0.45 -5.27 11.45
N LEU A 188 0.76 -5.18 10.90
CA LEU A 188 1.49 -6.34 10.37
C LEU A 188 2.00 -7.28 11.48
N LEU A 189 2.51 -6.71 12.60
CA LEU A 189 3.27 -7.45 13.59
C LEU A 189 2.66 -7.47 14.99
N GLU A 190 1.76 -6.54 15.34
CA GLU A 190 1.33 -6.36 16.72
C GLU A 190 -0.16 -6.65 16.95
N THR A 191 -1.02 -6.62 15.91
CA THR A 191 -2.47 -6.78 16.10
C THR A 191 -2.99 -8.17 15.81
N GLY A 192 -2.24 -9.01 15.15
CA GLY A 192 -2.86 -10.27 14.87
C GLY A 192 -2.13 -11.15 13.90
N PHE A 193 -1.04 -11.64 14.30
CA PHE A 193 -0.54 -12.91 13.80
C PHE A 193 -1.52 -13.96 14.34
N ASN A 194 -2.69 -14.12 13.73
CA ASN A 194 -3.78 -14.83 14.36
C ASN A 194 -4.73 -15.54 13.39
N TYR A 195 -5.61 -16.28 14.02
CA TYR A 195 -6.72 -17.04 13.48
C TYR A 195 -7.58 -16.32 12.42
N SER A 196 -7.87 -15.03 12.57
CA SER A 196 -8.82 -14.37 11.66
C SER A 196 -8.27 -14.23 10.25
N SER A 197 -6.99 -13.91 10.11
CA SER A 197 -6.35 -13.79 8.80
C SER A 197 -6.21 -15.12 8.08
N GLU A 198 -5.99 -16.23 8.81
CA GLU A 198 -5.91 -17.56 8.23
C GLU A 198 -7.27 -18.07 7.73
N ASN A 199 -8.36 -17.74 8.43
CA ASN A 199 -9.69 -18.29 8.15
C ASN A 199 -10.64 -17.33 7.42
N HIS A 200 -10.46 -16.00 7.56
CA HIS A 200 -11.38 -15.04 6.96
C HIS A 200 -11.01 -14.58 5.55
N GLU A 201 -9.74 -14.50 5.25
CA GLU A 201 -9.29 -13.94 3.98
C GLU A 201 -8.80 -15.01 3.00
N GLY A 202 -9.14 -16.25 3.29
CA GLY A 202 -9.04 -17.38 2.38
C GLY A 202 -7.64 -17.88 2.08
N ALA A 203 -6.57 -17.10 2.25
CA ALA A 203 -5.21 -17.58 2.12
C ALA A 203 -4.22 -16.49 2.57
N SER A 204 -3.68 -16.63 3.77
CA SER A 204 -2.51 -15.88 4.17
C SER A 204 -1.26 -16.40 3.45
N TRP A 205 -0.28 -15.55 3.26
CA TRP A 205 1.00 -16.00 2.75
C TRP A 205 1.73 -16.96 3.70
N PHE A 206 1.40 -16.95 5.01
CA PHE A 206 1.89 -17.97 5.95
C PHE A 206 1.41 -19.36 5.54
N GLY A 207 0.12 -19.53 5.28
CA GLY A 207 -0.45 -20.81 4.86
C GLY A 207 0.22 -21.39 3.61
N GLU A 208 0.57 -20.52 2.65
CA GLU A 208 1.24 -20.91 1.42
C GLU A 208 2.74 -21.22 1.61
N SER A 209 3.40 -20.49 2.52
CA SER A 209 4.86 -20.57 2.68
C SER A 209 5.30 -21.63 3.68
N ARG A 210 4.43 -22.06 4.59
CA ARG A 210 4.82 -22.98 5.68
C ARG A 210 5.35 -24.35 5.22
N GLY A 211 5.10 -24.72 3.97
CA GLY A 211 5.58 -25.98 3.40
C GLY A 211 6.96 -25.90 2.74
N VAL A 212 7.57 -24.70 2.64
CA VAL A 212 8.85 -24.56 1.95
C VAL A 212 10.05 -24.94 2.80
N ASP A 213 9.90 -24.91 4.12
CA ASP A 213 10.94 -25.27 5.08
C ASP A 213 10.30 -25.78 6.38
N GLU A 214 10.79 -26.90 6.90
CA GLU A 214 10.27 -27.53 8.10
C GLU A 214 10.36 -26.61 9.34
N ARG A 215 11.38 -25.76 9.40
CA ARG A 215 11.62 -24.81 10.49
C ARG A 215 10.54 -23.76 10.63
N ILE A 216 9.77 -23.50 9.57
CA ILE A 216 8.66 -22.52 9.57
C ILE A 216 7.28 -23.18 9.35
N SER A 217 7.21 -24.50 9.37
CA SER A 217 5.98 -25.23 9.09
C SER A 217 4.85 -24.97 10.08
N THR A 218 5.19 -24.62 11.31
CA THR A 218 4.27 -24.12 12.34
C THR A 218 4.90 -22.94 13.08
N VAL A 219 4.06 -22.16 13.79
CA VAL A 219 4.55 -21.03 14.61
C VAL A 219 5.50 -21.49 15.72
N GLU A 220 5.21 -22.67 16.30
CA GLU A 220 6.05 -23.28 17.34
C GLU A 220 7.45 -23.63 16.82
N ARG A 221 7.52 -24.30 15.67
CA ARG A 221 8.80 -24.66 15.03
C ARG A 221 9.58 -23.43 14.63
N TRP A 222 8.89 -22.42 14.10
CA TRP A 222 9.53 -21.16 13.78
C TRP A 222 10.12 -20.48 15.01
N GLN A 223 9.38 -20.47 16.12
CA GLN A 223 9.90 -19.94 17.40
C GLN A 223 11.09 -20.74 17.91
N GLU A 224 11.05 -22.07 17.82
CA GLU A 224 12.15 -22.94 18.18
C GLU A 224 13.41 -22.65 17.35
N ALA A 225 13.29 -22.64 16.02
CA ALA A 225 14.37 -22.31 15.10
C ALA A 225 14.93 -20.90 15.36
N THR A 226 14.05 -19.93 15.64
CA THR A 226 14.46 -18.57 16.03
C THR A 226 15.31 -18.54 17.28
N THR A 227 15.00 -19.41 18.23
CA THR A 227 15.74 -19.50 19.51
C THR A 227 17.13 -20.13 19.32
N GLN A 228 17.23 -21.09 18.38
CA GLN A 228 18.48 -21.75 18.06
C GLN A 228 19.41 -20.87 17.22
N ASP A 229 18.88 -20.30 16.16
CA ASP A 229 19.59 -19.38 15.27
C ASP A 229 18.61 -18.36 14.64
N PRO A 230 18.58 -17.10 15.08
CA PRO A 230 17.68 -16.11 14.52
C PRO A 230 17.98 -15.72 13.06
N LEU A 231 19.14 -16.06 12.53
CA LEU A 231 19.51 -15.77 11.15
C LEU A 231 19.14 -16.88 10.17
N PHE A 232 18.63 -18.04 10.65
CA PHE A 232 18.19 -19.13 9.78
C PHE A 232 17.17 -18.66 8.71
N VAL A 233 16.44 -17.59 8.98
CA VAL A 233 15.46 -16.99 8.06
C VAL A 233 16.07 -16.46 6.77
N LEU A 234 17.40 -16.26 6.72
CA LEU A 234 18.13 -15.88 5.50
C LEU A 234 18.41 -17.08 4.61
N GLU A 235 18.30 -18.30 5.12
CA GLU A 235 18.52 -19.56 4.40
C GLU A 235 17.23 -20.19 3.87
N VAL A 236 16.07 -19.77 4.42
CA VAL A 236 14.76 -20.32 4.03
C VAL A 236 14.50 -20.05 2.54
N PRO A 237 14.11 -21.05 1.75
CA PRO A 237 13.80 -20.87 0.33
C PRO A 237 12.41 -20.27 0.12
N TRP A 238 12.21 -19.03 0.58
CA TRP A 238 10.93 -18.33 0.51
C TRP A 238 10.31 -18.35 -0.89
N LEU A 239 8.99 -18.30 -0.94
CA LEU A 239 8.25 -18.27 -2.20
C LEU A 239 8.61 -17.02 -3.02
N LYS A 240 8.96 -17.23 -4.29
CA LYS A 240 9.40 -16.17 -5.20
C LYS A 240 8.19 -15.45 -5.83
N THR A 241 8.15 -14.13 -5.78
CA THR A 241 7.15 -13.35 -6.52
C THR A 241 7.38 -13.41 -8.03
N GLY A 242 8.62 -13.67 -8.45
CA GLY A 242 9.05 -13.57 -9.86
C GLY A 242 9.22 -12.11 -10.33
N LEU A 243 8.97 -11.13 -9.48
CA LEU A 243 9.05 -9.71 -9.79
C LEU A 243 10.20 -9.03 -9.06
N SER A 244 10.81 -8.04 -9.71
CA SER A 244 11.73 -7.12 -9.04
C SER A 244 10.95 -6.03 -8.29
N LEU A 245 11.64 -5.28 -7.42
CA LEU A 245 11.06 -4.11 -6.75
C LEU A 245 10.45 -3.14 -7.76
N GLY A 246 11.19 -2.82 -8.84
CA GLY A 246 10.73 -1.92 -9.89
C GLY A 246 9.45 -2.42 -10.54
N GLN A 247 9.41 -3.70 -10.94
CA GLN A 247 8.23 -4.32 -11.52
C GLN A 247 7.04 -4.34 -10.54
N MET A 248 7.32 -4.50 -9.23
CA MET A 248 6.28 -4.46 -8.20
C MET A 248 5.70 -3.06 -8.04
N VAL A 249 6.54 -2.05 -8.00
CA VAL A 249 6.13 -0.63 -7.91
C VAL A 249 5.30 -0.24 -9.14
N GLU A 250 5.74 -0.57 -10.35
CA GLU A 250 4.98 -0.33 -11.59
C GLU A 250 3.60 -1.00 -11.56
N ARG A 251 3.55 -2.24 -11.07
CA ARG A 251 2.29 -2.97 -10.94
C ARG A 251 1.32 -2.27 -10.00
N ILE A 252 1.80 -1.76 -8.85
CA ILE A 252 0.95 -1.03 -7.91
C ILE A 252 0.40 0.24 -8.57
N PHE A 253 1.22 1.02 -9.26
CA PHE A 253 0.77 2.20 -9.98
C PHE A 253 -0.31 1.85 -11.02
N LYS A 254 -0.07 0.82 -11.82
CA LYS A 254 -1.01 0.35 -12.84
C LYS A 254 -2.34 -0.11 -12.22
N ASN A 255 -2.29 -0.92 -11.17
CA ASN A 255 -3.49 -1.43 -10.51
C ASN A 255 -4.32 -0.32 -9.86
N LEU A 256 -3.67 0.61 -9.17
CA LEU A 256 -4.36 1.73 -8.54
C LEU A 256 -4.88 2.74 -9.57
N GLY A 257 -4.19 2.91 -10.69
CA GLY A 257 -4.68 3.67 -11.84
C GLY A 257 -5.96 3.05 -12.41
N ALA A 258 -6.01 1.72 -12.54
CA ALA A 258 -7.19 0.99 -13.00
C ALA A 258 -8.36 1.03 -11.99
N LEU A 259 -8.07 0.89 -10.68
CA LEU A 259 -9.08 0.96 -9.60
C LEU A 259 -9.67 2.37 -9.42
N ASN A 260 -8.91 3.41 -9.68
CA ASN A 260 -9.42 4.78 -9.75
C ASN A 260 -10.34 5.00 -10.97
N GLY A 261 -10.53 3.95 -11.75
CA GLY A 261 -11.65 3.55 -12.62
C GLY A 261 -12.16 4.52 -13.65
N ALA A 262 -11.85 5.75 -13.57
CA ALA A 262 -12.01 6.68 -14.63
C ALA A 262 -10.63 6.73 -15.33
N ALA A 263 -10.46 5.93 -16.38
CA ALA A 263 -9.57 6.41 -17.42
C ALA A 263 -9.79 7.92 -17.48
N TRP A 264 -8.76 8.71 -17.22
CA TRP A 264 -8.84 10.16 -17.34
C TRP A 264 -9.26 10.47 -18.77
N THR A 265 -10.56 10.35 -19.01
CA THR A 265 -11.12 10.84 -20.26
C THR A 265 -10.96 12.35 -20.22
N SER A 266 -10.82 12.96 -21.36
CA SER A 266 -10.82 14.44 -21.46
C SER A 266 -11.98 15.06 -20.69
N ALA A 267 -13.11 14.39 -20.59
CA ALA A 267 -14.28 14.77 -19.82
C ALA A 267 -14.05 14.73 -18.30
N THR A 268 -13.47 13.65 -17.78
CA THR A 268 -13.16 13.50 -16.34
C THR A 268 -12.08 14.49 -15.93
N PHE A 269 -11.06 14.67 -16.76
CA PHE A 269 -10.00 15.65 -16.58
C PHE A 269 -10.56 17.08 -16.54
N ALA A 270 -11.38 17.45 -17.53
CA ALA A 270 -12.00 18.77 -17.60
C ALA A 270 -12.87 19.06 -16.36
N ARG A 271 -13.68 18.10 -15.94
CA ARG A 271 -14.52 18.23 -14.72
C ARG A 271 -13.70 18.47 -13.48
N HIS A 272 -12.62 17.75 -13.31
CA HIS A 272 -11.78 17.85 -12.11
C HIS A 272 -10.97 19.14 -12.05
N ILE A 273 -10.34 19.52 -13.16
CA ILE A 273 -9.47 20.69 -13.24
C ILE A 273 -10.26 21.99 -13.24
N PHE A 274 -11.36 22.04 -13.99
CA PHE A 274 -12.18 23.25 -14.14
C PHE A 274 -13.32 23.34 -13.12
N ASN A 275 -13.41 22.38 -12.17
CA ASN A 275 -14.48 22.31 -11.17
C ASN A 275 -15.90 22.32 -11.78
N TYR A 276 -16.03 21.70 -12.95
CA TYR A 276 -17.24 21.67 -13.73
C TYR A 276 -18.21 20.62 -13.20
N LYS A 277 -19.40 21.04 -12.74
CA LYS A 277 -20.48 20.12 -12.38
C LYS A 277 -21.33 19.83 -13.63
N PRO A 278 -21.41 18.57 -14.11
CA PRO A 278 -22.34 18.22 -15.17
C PRO A 278 -23.77 18.49 -14.70
N ALA A 279 -24.65 18.86 -15.61
CA ALA A 279 -26.08 18.83 -15.32
C ALA A 279 -26.47 17.39 -14.96
N ALA A 280 -27.33 17.23 -13.96
CA ALA A 280 -27.93 15.93 -13.67
C ALA A 280 -28.53 15.38 -14.98
N PRO A 281 -28.40 14.09 -15.27
CA PRO A 281 -29.05 13.51 -16.44
C PRO A 281 -30.56 13.81 -16.33
N PRO A 282 -31.21 14.17 -17.43
CA PRO A 282 -32.65 14.36 -17.43
C PRO A 282 -33.28 13.06 -16.92
N ASN A 283 -34.22 13.18 -15.97
CA ASN A 283 -34.93 12.05 -15.37
C ASN A 283 -35.48 11.17 -16.51
N GLY A 284 -34.75 10.15 -16.87
CA GLY A 284 -35.07 9.19 -17.90
C GLY A 284 -35.32 7.84 -17.29
N LYS A 285 -36.61 7.51 -17.15
CA LYS A 285 -37.24 6.19 -17.11
C LYS A 285 -36.29 5.02 -16.76
N LYS A 286 -36.50 4.48 -15.55
CA LYS A 286 -36.06 3.11 -15.21
C LYS A 286 -36.64 2.12 -16.25
N PRO A 287 -35.86 1.13 -16.71
CA PRO A 287 -36.42 -0.05 -17.32
C PRO A 287 -37.09 -0.95 -16.26
#